data_e0c42c6fdcb7fe9344d1dafdde887bd3
#
_entry.id   e0c42c6fdcb7fe9344d1dafdde887bd3
#
_cell.length_a   1.000
_cell.length_b   1.000
_cell.length_c   1.000
_cell.angle_alpha   90.00
_cell.angle_beta   90.00
_cell.angle_gamma   90.00
#
_symmetry.space_group_name_H-M   'P 1'
#
loop_
_entity.id
_entity.type
_entity.pdbx_description
1 polymer ?
#
loop_
_entity_poly.entity_id
_entity_poly.type
_entity_poly.pdbx_seq_one_letter_code
_entity_poly.pdbx_strand_id
1 'polypeptide(L)'
;RRQRQMCIRDRDVTLKVTVASNGDRWDKSGSCFVLPKESVINLMNIAEGKRAFPAVDSTKYEKMIGIVPGQDYVPTLELMRFMTPFGVGYYSSDNDSLSSKRRPVYIPKWEKSVTWVQDITDLYPALEREAYVGIYIDTWTAEGYVASMELDVKESKITCDVMPERRVKPLMNTVYYIGQTYPDIFSRKDVVMDFDMPKAAKNVRLKYIVTGHG
;
A
#
# COMPACT_ATOMS: atom_id res chain seq x y z
N ARG A 1 -33.58 16.76 19.08
CA ARG A 1 -33.28 16.31 17.67
C ARG A 1 -32.26 15.18 17.80
N ARG A 2 -32.69 13.91 17.69
CA ARG A 2 -31.78 12.77 17.53
C ARG A 2 -31.08 12.96 16.19
N GLN A 3 -29.80 13.25 16.20
CA GLN A 3 -28.95 13.13 15.02
C GLN A 3 -29.07 11.66 14.56
N ARG A 4 -29.69 11.42 13.40
CA ARG A 4 -29.64 10.11 12.74
C ARG A 4 -28.18 9.88 12.40
N GLN A 5 -27.54 9.02 13.18
CA GLN A 5 -26.20 8.54 12.87
C GLN A 5 -26.34 7.80 11.54
N MET A 6 -25.77 8.35 10.48
CA MET A 6 -25.79 7.68 9.18
C MET A 6 -24.97 6.41 9.31
N CYS A 7 -25.63 5.30 9.12
CA CYS A 7 -24.96 4.02 9.04
C CYS A 7 -24.01 3.99 7.83
N ILE A 8 -22.75 3.75 8.08
CA ILE A 8 -21.68 3.81 7.07
C ILE A 8 -21.03 2.44 6.89
N ARG A 9 -21.32 1.44 7.75
CA ARG A 9 -20.56 0.20 7.81
C ARG A 9 -21.47 -1.02 7.97
N ASP A 10 -21.29 -2.01 7.11
CA ASP A 10 -21.82 -3.37 7.23
C ASP A 10 -20.76 -4.37 7.69
N ARG A 11 -19.51 -4.01 7.52
CA ARG A 11 -18.33 -4.81 7.94
C ARG A 11 -17.34 -3.92 8.67
N ASP A 12 -16.65 -4.50 9.63
CA ASP A 12 -15.45 -3.96 10.24
C ASP A 12 -14.26 -4.79 9.72
N VAL A 13 -13.29 -4.15 9.09
CA VAL A 13 -12.16 -4.82 8.45
C VAL A 13 -10.85 -4.33 9.02
N THR A 14 -10.10 -5.27 9.58
CA THR A 14 -8.77 -5.02 10.14
C THR A 14 -7.72 -5.75 9.33
N LEU A 15 -6.70 -5.03 8.93
CA LEU A 15 -5.51 -5.57 8.29
C LEU A 15 -4.38 -5.64 9.31
N LYS A 16 -3.79 -6.82 9.44
CA LYS A 16 -2.60 -7.08 10.26
C LYS A 16 -1.48 -7.56 9.38
N VAL A 17 -0.31 -6.97 9.51
CA VAL A 17 0.90 -7.32 8.78
C VAL A 17 2.03 -7.56 9.76
N THR A 18 2.69 -8.70 9.63
CA THR A 18 3.87 -9.04 10.42
C THR A 18 5.05 -9.25 9.48
N VAL A 19 6.15 -8.59 9.78
CA VAL A 19 7.37 -8.61 8.95
C VAL A 19 8.59 -8.91 9.82
N ALA A 20 9.44 -9.80 9.32
CA ALA A 20 10.76 -10.08 9.86
C ALA A 20 11.80 -10.00 8.74
N SER A 21 13.00 -9.54 9.04
CA SER A 21 14.11 -9.60 8.08
C SER A 21 14.48 -11.07 7.81
N ASN A 22 14.75 -11.38 6.55
CA ASN A 22 15.37 -12.65 6.14
C ASN A 22 16.83 -12.46 5.74
N GLY A 23 17.40 -11.29 6.07
CA GLY A 23 18.77 -10.91 5.75
C GLY A 23 18.93 -9.47 5.30
N ASP A 24 17.87 -8.82 4.83
CA ASP A 24 17.90 -7.38 4.58
C ASP A 24 17.90 -6.64 5.91
N ARG A 25 18.97 -5.90 6.16
CA ARG A 25 19.21 -5.18 7.41
C ARG A 25 18.75 -3.72 7.39
N TRP A 26 18.34 -3.24 6.23
CA TRP A 26 17.98 -1.85 6.06
C TRP A 26 16.51 -1.63 6.41
N ASP A 27 16.21 -0.42 6.83
CA ASP A 27 14.82 0.03 6.89
C ASP A 27 14.25 0.17 5.49
N LYS A 28 13.05 -0.33 5.30
CA LYS A 28 12.40 -0.39 3.98
C LYS A 28 10.97 0.08 4.04
N SER A 29 10.57 0.78 3.00
CA SER A 29 9.17 1.07 2.77
C SER A 29 8.44 -0.19 2.34
N GLY A 30 7.30 -0.43 2.96
CA GLY A 30 6.41 -1.54 2.62
C GLY A 30 4.98 -1.07 2.44
N SER A 31 4.24 -1.83 1.64
CA SER A 31 2.86 -1.53 1.31
C SER A 31 2.05 -2.80 1.17
N CYS A 32 0.84 -2.81 1.75
CA CYS A 32 -0.17 -3.81 1.44
C CYS A 32 -1.15 -3.21 0.45
N PHE A 33 -1.54 -3.99 -0.54
CA PHE A 33 -2.37 -3.50 -1.64
C PHE A 33 -3.41 -4.50 -2.09
N VAL A 34 -4.42 -4.00 -2.78
CA VAL A 34 -5.41 -4.79 -3.51
C VAL A 34 -5.40 -4.41 -4.98
N LEU A 35 -5.55 -5.41 -5.82
CA LEU A 35 -5.55 -5.29 -7.27
C LEU A 35 -6.71 -6.12 -7.84
N PRO A 36 -7.70 -5.49 -8.53
CA PRO A 36 -8.78 -6.21 -9.18
C PRO A 36 -8.28 -7.18 -10.24
N LYS A 37 -8.81 -8.40 -10.26
CA LYS A 37 -8.43 -9.43 -11.25
C LYS A 37 -8.84 -9.06 -12.68
N GLU A 38 -9.96 -8.38 -12.83
CA GLU A 38 -10.49 -7.98 -14.13
C GLU A 38 -9.69 -6.88 -14.85
N SER A 39 -8.72 -6.25 -14.19
CA SER A 39 -7.89 -5.23 -14.83
C SER A 39 -7.05 -5.81 -15.96
N VAL A 40 -7.19 -5.27 -17.17
CA VAL A 40 -6.47 -5.73 -18.37
C VAL A 40 -4.97 -5.51 -18.21
N ILE A 41 -4.58 -4.34 -17.73
CA ILE A 41 -3.21 -4.00 -17.37
C ILE A 41 -3.15 -3.83 -15.86
N ASN A 42 -2.31 -4.60 -15.22
CA ASN A 42 -2.12 -4.56 -13.78
C ASN A 42 -0.67 -4.85 -13.38
N LEU A 43 -0.32 -4.54 -12.15
CA LEU A 43 1.04 -4.69 -11.64
C LEU A 43 1.58 -6.12 -11.79
N MET A 44 0.74 -7.15 -11.66
CA MET A 44 1.17 -8.54 -11.77
C MET A 44 1.58 -8.90 -13.18
N ASN A 45 0.73 -8.60 -14.18
CA ASN A 45 1.04 -8.95 -15.57
C ASN A 45 2.18 -8.10 -16.15
N ILE A 46 2.42 -6.91 -15.60
CA ILE A 46 3.60 -6.10 -15.91
C ILE A 46 4.86 -6.72 -15.32
N ALA A 47 4.83 -7.12 -14.05
CA ALA A 47 5.95 -7.78 -13.39
C ALA A 47 6.33 -9.10 -14.08
N GLU A 48 5.36 -9.81 -14.63
CA GLU A 48 5.56 -11.04 -15.41
C GLU A 48 6.02 -10.77 -16.86
N GLY A 49 6.17 -9.51 -17.27
CA GLY A 49 6.56 -9.13 -18.64
C GLY A 49 5.48 -9.35 -19.71
N LYS A 50 4.25 -9.65 -19.32
CA LYS A 50 3.12 -9.91 -20.24
C LYS A 50 2.50 -8.63 -20.80
N ARG A 51 2.63 -7.52 -20.08
CA ARG A 51 2.10 -6.21 -20.43
C ARG A 51 3.12 -5.12 -20.09
N ALA A 52 2.93 -3.94 -20.67
CA ALA A 52 3.66 -2.73 -20.32
C ALA A 52 2.69 -1.69 -19.77
N PHE A 53 3.19 -0.77 -18.99
CA PHE A 53 2.40 0.40 -18.59
C PHE A 53 1.99 1.21 -19.82
N PRO A 54 0.76 1.74 -19.87
CA PRO A 54 0.37 2.63 -20.96
C PRO A 54 1.20 3.92 -20.93
N ALA A 55 1.38 4.50 -22.10
CA ALA A 55 1.97 5.81 -22.21
C ALA A 55 1.10 6.86 -21.51
N VAL A 56 1.73 7.87 -20.96
CA VAL A 56 1.07 9.02 -20.34
C VAL A 56 1.41 10.29 -21.10
N ASP A 57 0.57 11.31 -20.97
CA ASP A 57 0.88 12.65 -21.46
C ASP A 57 2.09 13.20 -20.69
N SER A 58 3.25 13.21 -21.30
CA SER A 58 4.51 13.64 -20.68
C SER A 58 4.53 15.13 -20.34
N THR A 59 3.68 15.93 -20.97
CA THR A 59 3.57 17.37 -20.66
C THR A 59 2.90 17.60 -19.32
N LYS A 60 1.93 16.76 -18.99
CA LYS A 60 1.18 16.78 -17.72
C LYS A 60 1.80 15.87 -16.67
N TYR A 61 2.22 14.68 -17.06
CA TYR A 61 2.64 13.58 -16.18
C TYR A 61 4.07 13.12 -16.46
N GLU A 62 5.00 14.08 -16.48
CA GLU A 62 6.42 13.77 -16.67
C GLU A 62 6.89 12.70 -15.65
N LYS A 63 7.53 11.63 -16.16
CA LYS A 63 8.03 10.51 -15.36
C LYS A 63 6.98 9.76 -14.52
N MET A 64 5.70 9.88 -14.85
CA MET A 64 4.62 9.26 -14.08
C MET A 64 4.03 8.01 -14.76
N ILE A 65 4.75 7.38 -15.68
CA ILE A 65 4.36 6.09 -16.27
C ILE A 65 4.21 5.05 -15.16
N GLY A 66 3.07 4.35 -15.16
CA GLY A 66 2.74 3.34 -14.14
C GLY A 66 2.25 3.90 -12.81
N ILE A 67 2.26 5.22 -12.65
CA ILE A 67 1.81 5.91 -11.44
C ILE A 67 0.37 6.39 -11.60
N VAL A 68 0.10 7.10 -12.70
CA VAL A 68 -1.23 7.65 -12.97
C VAL A 68 -2.09 6.67 -13.77
N PRO A 69 -3.44 6.76 -13.69
CA PRO A 69 -4.33 5.96 -14.51
C PRO A 69 -4.04 6.16 -16.00
N GLY A 70 -4.29 5.13 -16.79
CA GLY A 70 -4.19 5.17 -18.24
C GLY A 70 -5.27 4.31 -18.87
N GLN A 71 -5.25 4.20 -20.20
CA GLN A 71 -6.18 3.32 -20.88
C GLN A 71 -5.95 1.87 -20.43
N ASP A 72 -7.03 1.21 -19.99
CA ASP A 72 -7.03 -0.18 -19.52
C ASP A 72 -6.11 -0.44 -18.30
N TYR A 73 -5.63 0.62 -17.65
CA TYR A 73 -4.80 0.54 -16.47
C TYR A 73 -5.44 1.27 -15.28
N VAL A 74 -5.69 0.52 -14.23
CA VAL A 74 -6.16 1.04 -12.94
C VAL A 74 -5.01 0.97 -11.94
N PRO A 75 -4.65 2.07 -11.28
CA PRO A 75 -3.64 2.06 -10.23
C PRO A 75 -3.99 1.08 -9.11
N THR A 76 -2.98 0.44 -8.58
CA THR A 76 -3.12 -0.44 -7.42
C THR A 76 -3.58 0.37 -6.20
N LEU A 77 -4.59 -0.13 -5.48
CA LEU A 77 -5.06 0.51 -4.26
C LEU A 77 -4.23 0.06 -3.06
N GLU A 78 -3.61 1.00 -2.40
CA GLU A 78 -2.90 0.75 -1.16
C GLU A 78 -3.85 0.65 0.03
N LEU A 79 -3.76 -0.45 0.77
CA LEU A 79 -4.52 -0.71 1.99
C LEU A 79 -3.80 -0.16 3.22
N MET A 80 -2.48 -0.41 3.31
CA MET A 80 -1.62 0.00 4.42
C MET A 80 -0.23 0.35 3.92
N ARG A 81 0.38 1.38 4.48
CA ARG A 81 1.80 1.71 4.35
C ARG A 81 2.50 1.50 5.68
N PHE A 82 3.71 0.94 5.64
CA PHE A 82 4.57 0.77 6.80
C PHE A 82 6.04 1.00 6.44
N MET A 83 6.86 1.18 7.47
CA MET A 83 8.31 1.22 7.34
C MET A 83 8.89 0.13 8.24
N THR A 84 9.76 -0.72 7.70
CA THR A 84 10.46 -1.70 8.52
C THR A 84 11.47 -0.97 9.41
N PRO A 85 11.60 -1.34 10.69
CA PRO A 85 12.70 -0.83 11.50
C PRO A 85 14.04 -1.31 10.93
N PHE A 86 15.06 -0.48 11.05
CA PHE A 86 16.42 -0.85 10.68
C PHE A 86 16.87 -2.12 11.42
N GLY A 87 17.32 -3.11 10.68
CA GLY A 87 17.87 -4.35 11.22
C GLY A 87 16.88 -5.27 11.92
N VAL A 88 15.56 -5.13 11.70
CA VAL A 88 14.56 -5.96 12.37
C VAL A 88 14.86 -7.45 12.21
N GLY A 89 15.06 -8.15 13.34
CA GLY A 89 15.37 -9.57 13.39
C GLY A 89 16.75 -9.99 12.89
N TYR A 90 17.50 -9.07 12.31
CA TYR A 90 18.78 -9.39 11.66
C TYR A 90 19.98 -9.26 12.60
N TYR A 91 20.04 -8.19 13.38
CA TYR A 91 21.15 -7.92 14.31
C TYR A 91 20.87 -8.37 15.75
N SER A 92 19.91 -9.26 15.94
CA SER A 92 19.60 -9.79 17.26
C SER A 92 20.56 -10.91 17.74
N SER A 93 21.54 -11.28 16.92
CA SER A 93 22.46 -12.38 17.20
C SER A 93 23.91 -11.95 17.11
N ASP A 94 24.70 -12.26 18.13
CA ASP A 94 26.15 -12.06 18.15
C ASP A 94 26.90 -12.93 17.12
N ASN A 95 26.23 -13.93 16.55
CA ASN A 95 26.79 -14.92 15.64
C ASN A 95 26.53 -14.62 14.16
N ASP A 96 26.14 -13.42 13.82
CA ASP A 96 25.92 -13.03 12.43
C ASP A 96 27.24 -13.01 11.67
N SER A 97 27.34 -13.86 10.63
CA SER A 97 28.54 -13.96 9.79
C SER A 97 28.89 -12.66 9.05
N LEU A 98 27.93 -11.74 8.89
CA LEU A 98 28.15 -10.43 8.31
C LEU A 98 28.68 -9.41 9.32
N SER A 99 28.55 -9.66 10.60
CA SER A 99 29.06 -8.79 11.66
C SER A 99 30.58 -8.59 11.59
N SER A 100 31.33 -9.59 11.09
CA SER A 100 32.77 -9.52 10.89
C SER A 100 33.20 -8.58 9.75
N LYS A 101 32.31 -8.32 8.78
CA LYS A 101 32.62 -7.50 7.59
C LYS A 101 32.10 -6.08 7.66
N ARG A 102 31.11 -5.82 8.50
CA ARG A 102 30.47 -4.52 8.64
C ARG A 102 30.17 -4.33 10.12
N ARG A 103 30.54 -3.20 10.70
CA ARG A 103 30.17 -2.92 12.10
C ARG A 103 28.63 -2.88 12.21
N PRO A 104 27.98 -3.94 12.71
CA PRO A 104 26.55 -3.91 12.91
C PRO A 104 26.22 -2.98 14.07
N VAL A 105 25.10 -2.28 13.98
CA VAL A 105 24.52 -1.65 15.15
C VAL A 105 23.80 -2.76 15.91
N TYR A 106 24.45 -3.30 16.93
CA TYR A 106 23.82 -4.24 17.84
C TYR A 106 22.85 -3.49 18.75
N ILE A 107 21.59 -3.83 18.66
CA ILE A 107 20.55 -3.29 19.55
C ILE A 107 20.07 -4.44 20.43
N PRO A 108 20.49 -4.48 21.71
CA PRO A 108 20.05 -5.51 22.65
C PRO A 108 18.51 -5.49 22.76
N LYS A 109 17.89 -6.65 22.76
CA LYS A 109 16.44 -6.82 22.84
C LYS A 109 15.65 -6.31 21.63
N TRP A 110 16.27 -6.25 20.47
CA TRP A 110 15.55 -5.96 19.24
C TRP A 110 14.51 -7.06 18.95
N GLU A 111 13.31 -6.65 18.58
CA GLU A 111 12.26 -7.61 18.24
C GLU A 111 12.62 -8.38 16.96
N LYS A 112 12.35 -9.68 16.95
CA LYS A 112 12.58 -10.54 15.78
C LYS A 112 11.64 -10.23 14.62
N SER A 113 10.49 -9.67 14.91
CA SER A 113 9.48 -9.27 13.94
C SER A 113 8.74 -8.05 14.43
N VAL A 114 8.12 -7.34 13.52
CA VAL A 114 7.25 -6.19 13.82
C VAL A 114 5.87 -6.42 13.22
N THR A 115 4.85 -6.05 13.96
CA THR A 115 3.46 -6.19 13.53
C THR A 115 2.78 -4.81 13.50
N TRP A 116 2.11 -4.52 12.39
CA TRP A 116 1.23 -3.36 12.23
C TRP A 116 -0.21 -3.83 12.12
N VAL A 117 -1.11 -3.07 12.71
CA VAL A 117 -2.55 -3.33 12.67
C VAL A 117 -3.25 -2.04 12.28
N GLN A 118 -4.12 -2.11 11.28
CA GLN A 118 -4.85 -0.94 10.77
C GLN A 118 -6.29 -1.29 10.45
N ASP A 119 -7.22 -0.42 10.86
CA ASP A 119 -8.61 -0.44 10.38
C ASP A 119 -8.63 0.04 8.91
N ILE A 120 -9.09 -0.82 8.03
CA ILE A 120 -9.24 -0.56 6.60
C ILE A 120 -10.70 -0.65 6.14
N THR A 121 -11.64 -0.55 7.05
CA THR A 121 -13.08 -0.68 6.80
C THR A 121 -13.57 0.25 5.70
N ASP A 122 -13.04 1.47 5.62
CA ASP A 122 -13.40 2.43 4.56
C ASP A 122 -12.94 1.98 3.16
N LEU A 123 -12.00 1.02 3.08
CA LEU A 123 -11.48 0.46 1.82
C LEU A 123 -12.16 -0.88 1.45
N TYR A 124 -13.04 -1.41 2.31
CA TYR A 124 -13.69 -2.70 2.10
C TYR A 124 -14.38 -2.85 0.73
N PRO A 125 -15.02 -1.82 0.14
CA PRO A 125 -15.62 -1.94 -1.19
C PRO A 125 -14.65 -2.40 -2.29
N ALA A 126 -13.36 -2.19 -2.12
CA ALA A 126 -12.34 -2.69 -3.05
C ALA A 126 -12.03 -4.19 -2.87
N LEU A 127 -12.46 -4.79 -1.74
CA LEU A 127 -12.29 -6.19 -1.39
C LEU A 127 -13.53 -7.05 -1.69
N GLU A 128 -14.64 -6.43 -2.09
CA GLU A 128 -15.90 -7.14 -2.41
C GLU A 128 -15.89 -7.86 -3.75
N ARG A 129 -14.84 -7.63 -4.55
CA ARG A 129 -14.66 -8.27 -5.88
C ARG A 129 -13.53 -9.28 -5.81
N GLU A 130 -13.47 -10.15 -6.80
CA GLU A 130 -12.29 -10.98 -7.00
C GLU A 130 -11.05 -10.08 -7.20
N ALA A 131 -10.07 -10.27 -6.36
CA ALA A 131 -8.88 -9.43 -6.34
C ALA A 131 -7.64 -10.21 -5.89
N TYR A 132 -6.49 -9.74 -6.28
CA TYR A 132 -5.23 -10.10 -5.65
C TYR A 132 -4.97 -9.17 -4.49
N VAL A 133 -4.54 -9.72 -3.36
CA VAL A 133 -4.06 -8.95 -2.22
C VAL A 133 -2.59 -9.30 -2.03
N GLY A 134 -1.75 -8.29 -1.86
CA GLY A 134 -0.31 -8.51 -1.80
C GLY A 134 0.40 -7.58 -0.84
N ILE A 135 1.66 -7.95 -0.55
CA ILE A 135 2.61 -7.14 0.18
C ILE A 135 3.77 -6.84 -0.77
N TYR A 136 4.16 -5.59 -0.83
CA TYR A 136 5.38 -5.15 -1.47
C TYR A 136 6.31 -4.54 -0.43
N ILE A 137 7.55 -4.97 -0.41
CA ILE A 137 8.62 -4.39 0.41
C ILE A 137 9.76 -4.04 -0.53
N ASP A 138 10.24 -2.81 -0.44
CA ASP A 138 11.28 -2.29 -1.29
C ASP A 138 12.67 -2.81 -0.88
N THR A 139 12.86 -4.12 -0.94
CA THR A 139 14.13 -4.76 -0.61
C THR A 139 15.15 -4.62 -1.75
N TRP A 140 16.42 -4.41 -1.38
CA TRP A 140 17.53 -4.31 -2.31
C TRP A 140 18.49 -5.48 -2.18
N THR A 141 18.16 -6.42 -1.31
CA THR A 141 18.99 -7.62 -1.09
C THR A 141 18.25 -8.86 -1.57
N ALA A 142 18.98 -9.88 -1.98
CA ALA A 142 18.39 -11.13 -2.42
C ALA A 142 17.67 -11.88 -1.29
N GLU A 143 18.09 -11.69 -0.06
CA GLU A 143 17.54 -12.33 1.14
C GLU A 143 16.17 -11.76 1.49
N GLY A 144 16.00 -10.44 1.41
CA GLY A 144 14.73 -9.75 1.61
C GLY A 144 14.12 -9.90 2.99
N TYR A 145 12.81 -10.12 3.02
CA TYR A 145 11.98 -10.19 4.22
C TYR A 145 11.04 -11.39 4.20
N VAL A 146 10.67 -11.85 5.38
CA VAL A 146 9.53 -12.76 5.57
C VAL A 146 8.35 -11.92 6.05
N ALA A 147 7.23 -12.01 5.33
CA ALA A 147 6.05 -11.24 5.65
C ALA A 147 4.80 -12.11 5.65
N SER A 148 3.88 -11.82 6.56
CA SER A 148 2.53 -12.39 6.58
C SER A 148 1.49 -11.30 6.68
N MET A 149 0.30 -11.57 6.14
CA MET A 149 -0.83 -10.66 6.13
C MET A 149 -2.10 -11.41 6.53
N GLU A 150 -2.85 -10.82 7.44
CA GLU A 150 -4.13 -11.32 7.92
C GLU A 150 -5.20 -10.24 7.69
N LEU A 151 -6.31 -10.62 7.08
CA LEU A 151 -7.51 -9.81 6.95
C LEU A 151 -8.58 -10.37 7.87
N ASP A 152 -8.96 -9.63 8.89
CA ASP A 152 -10.06 -9.96 9.79
C ASP A 152 -11.29 -9.17 9.38
N VAL A 153 -12.31 -9.86 8.89
CA VAL A 153 -13.56 -9.28 8.40
C VAL A 153 -14.69 -9.72 9.31
N LYS A 154 -15.27 -8.79 10.03
CA LYS A 154 -16.35 -9.03 10.98
C LYS A 154 -17.61 -8.30 10.56
N GLU A 155 -18.76 -8.84 10.91
CA GLU A 155 -20.01 -8.09 10.81
C GLU A 155 -19.97 -6.90 11.74
N SER A 156 -20.29 -5.73 11.19
CA SER A 156 -20.39 -4.54 12.00
C SER A 156 -21.55 -4.64 12.99
N LYS A 157 -21.33 -4.15 14.20
CA LYS A 157 -22.39 -4.03 15.20
C LYS A 157 -23.43 -2.95 14.85
N ILE A 158 -23.16 -2.17 13.82
CA ILE A 158 -24.04 -1.11 13.33
C ILE A 158 -24.89 -1.68 12.21
N THR A 159 -26.15 -1.98 12.51
CA THR A 159 -27.13 -2.44 11.53
C THR A 159 -27.86 -1.26 10.89
N CYS A 160 -28.12 -1.35 9.61
CA CYS A 160 -28.81 -0.33 8.83
C CYS A 160 -29.85 -0.96 7.92
N ASP A 161 -31.02 -0.31 7.83
CA ASP A 161 -32.09 -0.75 6.93
C ASP A 161 -31.71 -0.56 5.47
N VAL A 162 -30.88 0.43 5.17
CA VAL A 162 -30.38 0.71 3.82
C VAL A 162 -28.91 1.11 3.90
N MET A 163 -28.06 0.33 3.24
CA MET A 163 -26.64 0.63 3.12
C MET A 163 -26.41 1.57 1.92
N PRO A 164 -25.75 2.71 2.12
CA PRO A 164 -25.38 3.56 1.00
C PRO A 164 -24.30 2.85 0.16
N GLU A 165 -24.43 2.97 -1.17
CA GLU A 165 -23.36 2.53 -2.07
C GLU A 165 -22.07 3.29 -1.73
N ARG A 166 -20.99 2.54 -1.56
CA ARG A 166 -19.65 3.09 -1.33
C ARG A 166 -18.74 2.75 -2.50
N ARG A 167 -17.91 3.69 -2.88
CA ARG A 167 -16.94 3.51 -3.95
C ARG A 167 -15.56 3.96 -3.47
N VAL A 168 -14.57 3.18 -3.81
CA VAL A 168 -13.16 3.51 -3.60
C VAL A 168 -12.50 3.61 -4.97
N LYS A 169 -11.81 4.71 -5.23
CA LYS A 169 -11.12 4.94 -6.50
C LYS A 169 -9.66 5.28 -6.21
N PRO A 170 -8.71 4.45 -6.62
CA PRO A 170 -7.31 4.82 -6.58
C PRO A 170 -7.03 5.91 -7.61
N LEU A 171 -6.39 6.99 -7.21
CA LEU A 171 -6.03 8.11 -8.09
C LEU A 171 -4.64 7.94 -8.68
N MET A 172 -3.73 7.30 -7.93
CA MET A 172 -2.38 7.01 -8.40
C MET A 172 -1.87 5.74 -7.72
N ASN A 173 -0.92 5.08 -8.39
CA ASN A 173 -0.25 3.92 -7.83
C ASN A 173 0.86 4.39 -6.87
N THR A 174 0.69 4.10 -5.59
CA THR A 174 1.66 4.42 -4.54
C THR A 174 2.43 3.20 -4.04
N VAL A 175 2.05 2.00 -4.47
CA VAL A 175 2.78 0.76 -4.18
C VAL A 175 4.12 0.73 -4.90
N TYR A 176 4.17 1.32 -6.09
CA TYR A 176 5.38 1.46 -6.85
C TYR A 176 6.11 2.77 -6.47
N TYR A 177 7.29 2.72 -6.13
CA TYR A 177 8.49 3.44 -5.99
C TYR A 177 8.61 4.86 -6.55
N ILE A 178 7.73 5.75 -6.17
CA ILE A 178 7.76 7.12 -6.68
C ILE A 178 8.98 7.89 -6.16
N GLY A 179 9.22 7.82 -4.85
CA GLY A 179 10.20 8.69 -4.20
C GLY A 179 11.65 8.36 -4.55
N GLN A 180 12.00 7.09 -4.72
CA GLN A 180 13.37 6.69 -5.03
C GLN A 180 13.68 6.72 -6.52
N THR A 181 12.70 6.39 -7.39
CA THR A 181 12.88 6.47 -8.84
C THR A 181 12.83 7.92 -9.32
N TYR A 182 12.02 8.74 -8.66
CA TYR A 182 11.81 10.14 -9.03
C TYR A 182 11.83 11.05 -7.80
N PRO A 183 12.97 11.20 -7.12
CA PRO A 183 13.06 11.87 -5.82
C PRO A 183 12.61 13.35 -5.86
N ASP A 184 12.67 13.95 -7.01
CA ASP A 184 12.33 15.35 -7.24
C ASP A 184 10.93 15.55 -7.87
N ILE A 185 10.12 14.49 -8.02
CA ILE A 185 8.82 14.57 -8.71
C ILE A 185 7.87 15.61 -8.07
N PHE A 186 7.87 15.68 -6.74
CA PHE A 186 7.01 16.61 -6.01
C PHE A 186 7.64 17.99 -5.80
N SER A 187 8.93 18.16 -6.09
CA SER A 187 9.62 19.44 -5.96
C SER A 187 9.66 20.27 -7.25
N ARG A 188 9.42 19.62 -8.39
CA ARG A 188 9.47 20.29 -9.69
C ARG A 188 8.18 20.97 -10.07
N LYS A 189 7.05 20.35 -9.80
CA LYS A 189 5.71 20.88 -10.07
C LYS A 189 4.66 20.14 -9.25
N ASP A 190 3.50 20.76 -9.12
CA ASP A 190 2.35 20.13 -8.49
C ASP A 190 1.92 18.88 -9.28
N VAL A 191 1.55 17.82 -8.55
CA VAL A 191 0.94 16.63 -9.14
C VAL A 191 -0.56 16.85 -9.17
N VAL A 192 -1.09 17.06 -10.36
CA VAL A 192 -2.52 17.32 -10.59
C VAL A 192 -3.18 16.08 -11.19
N MET A 193 -4.24 15.60 -10.53
CA MET A 193 -5.00 14.44 -10.96
C MET A 193 -6.44 14.84 -11.21
N ASP A 194 -6.91 14.66 -12.45
CA ASP A 194 -8.33 14.83 -12.77
C ASP A 194 -9.05 13.50 -12.60
N PHE A 195 -10.23 13.54 -12.02
CA PHE A 195 -11.05 12.35 -11.88
C PHE A 195 -12.55 12.72 -11.90
N ASP A 196 -13.34 11.81 -12.45
CA ASP A 196 -14.79 11.95 -12.46
C ASP A 196 -15.37 11.55 -11.11
N MET A 197 -16.25 12.41 -10.61
CA MET A 197 -17.01 12.18 -9.40
C MET A 197 -18.51 12.15 -9.74
N PRO A 198 -19.28 11.13 -9.27
CA PRO A 198 -20.71 11.12 -9.45
C PRO A 198 -21.36 12.39 -8.86
N LYS A 199 -22.27 13.03 -9.59
CA LYS A 199 -22.97 14.25 -9.13
C LYS A 199 -23.70 14.08 -7.80
N ALA A 200 -24.15 12.85 -7.50
CA ALA A 200 -24.82 12.51 -6.24
C ALA A 200 -23.88 12.10 -5.11
N ALA A 201 -22.55 12.16 -5.31
CA ALA A 201 -21.59 11.75 -4.29
C ALA A 201 -21.72 12.60 -3.01
N LYS A 202 -21.74 11.92 -1.87
CA LYS A 202 -21.78 12.53 -0.53
C LYS A 202 -20.65 11.93 0.31
N ASN A 203 -20.23 12.66 1.34
CA ASN A 203 -19.19 12.20 2.28
C ASN A 203 -17.90 11.80 1.59
N VAL A 204 -17.49 12.55 0.58
CA VAL A 204 -16.26 12.31 -0.17
C VAL A 204 -15.06 12.52 0.75
N ARG A 205 -14.11 11.58 0.74
CA ARG A 205 -12.86 11.65 1.49
C ARG A 205 -11.70 11.37 0.56
N LEU A 206 -10.62 12.12 0.74
CA LEU A 206 -9.33 11.83 0.14
C LEU A 206 -8.47 11.13 1.19
N LYS A 207 -8.00 9.89 0.90
CA LYS A 207 -6.96 9.24 1.68
C LYS A 207 -5.61 9.58 1.05
N TYR A 208 -4.79 10.28 1.79
CA TYR A 208 -3.44 10.66 1.38
C TYR A 208 -2.44 10.09 2.39
N ILE A 209 -1.49 9.29 1.90
CA ILE A 209 -0.48 8.64 2.74
C ILE A 209 0.88 9.19 2.30
N VAL A 210 1.61 9.76 3.25
CA VAL A 210 2.97 10.26 3.07
C VAL A 210 3.90 9.50 4.00
N THR A 211 4.99 9.01 3.45
CA THR A 211 6.12 8.48 4.22
C THR A 211 7.37 9.21 3.78
N GLY A 212 8.10 9.76 4.73
CA GLY A 212 9.44 10.31 4.48
C GLY A 212 10.47 9.22 4.70
N HIS A 213 11.38 9.07 3.74
CA HIS A 213 12.54 8.21 3.83
C HIS A 213 13.67 8.90 3.08
N GLY A 214 14.76 9.17 3.76
CA GLY A 214 15.93 9.86 3.22
C GLY A 214 17.16 8.98 3.24
#